data_72ef0e956aa3ead9d78cd2c536b25264
#
_entry.id   72ef0e956aa3ead9d78cd2c536b25264
#
_cell.length_a   1.000
_cell.length_b   1.000
_cell.length_c   1.000
_cell.angle_alpha   90.00
_cell.angle_beta   90.00
_cell.angle_gamma   90.00
#
_symmetry.space_group_name_H-M   'P 1'
#
loop_
_entity.id
_entity.type
_entity.pdbx_description
1 polymer ?
#
loop_
_entity_poly.entity_id
_entity_poly.type
_entity_poly.pdbx_seq_one_letter_code
_entity_poly.pdbx_strand_id
1 'polypeptide(L)'
;VQDKIEEPVVIATVADEVPQAPEPVAAPVQPVAEKPLETVVSAHRDAVTASPAVRARAKDLGVDLTDVKTAGGHVRHADLDAYLSYGSGQGYRPPHSSAKRDDEAIKVIGMRRRIADNMAASKRHIPHFTYVDEIDVTAIEAMRADLNDNRGTKPKLTLLPMLIVAICKTIPQFPMLNARFDDEAGVVTRHGSVHLGMATQTPAGLMVPVIRDAQDMNIWQLASEISRLADATRNGTAKSEELSGSTLTITSLGPLGGIATTPVINRPEVAIIGPNKIVERPMFVGDNIEARKLMNLSISCDHRVVDGWDAASYVQALKKLIETPVLLFAD
;
A
#
# COMPACT_ATOMS: atom_id res chain seq x y z
N VAL A 1 44.25 -50.70 11.42
CA VAL A 1 43.28 -50.60 10.36
C VAL A 1 43.26 -49.14 9.94
N GLN A 2 43.89 -48.85 8.80
CA GLN A 2 44.12 -47.51 8.26
C GLN A 2 42.83 -47.07 7.50
N ASP A 3 42.22 -45.97 7.90
CA ASP A 3 41.19 -45.31 7.15
C ASP A 3 41.81 -44.42 6.06
N LYS A 4 41.41 -44.68 4.83
CA LYS A 4 41.75 -43.90 3.65
C LYS A 4 40.90 -42.63 3.65
N ILE A 5 41.57 -41.48 3.64
CA ILE A 5 40.98 -40.17 3.35
C ILE A 5 40.83 -40.05 1.82
N GLU A 6 39.62 -39.95 1.32
CA GLU A 6 39.34 -39.63 -0.08
C GLU A 6 39.48 -38.11 -0.30
N GLU A 7 40.26 -37.74 -1.32
CA GLU A 7 40.45 -36.35 -1.77
C GLU A 7 39.17 -35.80 -2.48
N PRO A 8 38.88 -34.49 -2.36
CA PRO A 8 37.72 -33.89 -3.04
C PRO A 8 37.98 -33.72 -4.54
N VAL A 9 37.01 -34.16 -5.33
CA VAL A 9 37.00 -33.99 -6.78
C VAL A 9 36.79 -32.51 -7.13
N VAL A 10 37.77 -31.92 -7.83
CA VAL A 10 37.71 -30.57 -8.40
C VAL A 10 36.85 -30.64 -9.66
N ILE A 11 35.69 -30.00 -9.65
CA ILE A 11 34.88 -29.79 -10.82
C ILE A 11 35.41 -28.55 -11.53
N ALA A 12 35.94 -28.74 -12.74
CA ALA A 12 36.38 -27.65 -13.61
C ALA A 12 35.19 -26.83 -14.10
N THR A 13 35.22 -25.53 -13.80
CA THR A 13 34.30 -24.53 -14.37
C THR A 13 34.70 -24.28 -15.82
N VAL A 14 33.80 -24.63 -16.75
CA VAL A 14 33.87 -24.19 -18.14
C VAL A 14 33.35 -22.76 -18.19
N ALA A 15 34.19 -21.81 -18.58
CA ALA A 15 33.80 -20.44 -18.85
C ALA A 15 33.13 -20.41 -20.25
N ASP A 16 31.84 -20.19 -20.31
CA ASP A 16 31.12 -19.85 -21.53
C ASP A 16 31.38 -18.36 -21.86
N GLU A 17 32.07 -18.14 -22.96
CA GLU A 17 32.21 -16.82 -23.60
C GLU A 17 30.83 -16.38 -24.13
N VAL A 18 30.31 -15.28 -23.61
CA VAL A 18 29.14 -14.59 -24.17
C VAL A 18 29.59 -13.73 -25.32
N PRO A 19 29.04 -13.90 -26.56
CA PRO A 19 29.37 -13.02 -27.69
C PRO A 19 28.83 -11.61 -27.44
N GLN A 20 29.71 -10.61 -27.47
CA GLN A 20 29.33 -9.19 -27.49
C GLN A 20 28.59 -8.86 -28.79
N ALA A 21 27.38 -8.28 -28.62
CA ALA A 21 26.64 -7.69 -29.72
C ALA A 21 27.33 -6.39 -30.22
N PRO A 22 27.40 -6.12 -31.52
CA PRO A 22 28.04 -4.93 -32.04
C PRO A 22 27.23 -3.66 -31.72
N GLU A 23 27.93 -2.60 -31.28
CA GLU A 23 27.40 -1.26 -31.09
C GLU A 23 26.82 -0.69 -32.40
N PRO A 24 25.69 0.01 -32.41
CA PRO A 24 25.16 0.68 -33.56
C PRO A 24 25.98 1.95 -33.88
N VAL A 25 26.66 1.95 -35.02
CA VAL A 25 27.35 3.11 -35.59
C VAL A 25 26.29 4.15 -35.96
N ALA A 26 26.34 5.32 -35.36
CA ALA A 26 25.52 6.46 -35.75
C ALA A 26 25.91 7.00 -37.10
N ALA A 27 25.01 6.92 -38.09
CA ALA A 27 25.13 7.60 -39.37
C ALA A 27 24.78 9.09 -39.22
N PRO A 28 25.48 10.02 -39.92
CA PRO A 28 25.22 11.46 -39.79
C PRO A 28 23.89 11.83 -40.45
N VAL A 29 23.02 12.46 -39.70
CA VAL A 29 21.76 13.04 -40.18
C VAL A 29 22.08 14.31 -40.98
N GLN A 30 21.82 14.29 -42.28
CA GLN A 30 21.84 15.48 -43.12
C GLN A 30 20.57 16.31 -42.87
N PRO A 31 20.64 17.65 -42.83
CA PRO A 31 19.46 18.48 -42.69
C PRO A 31 18.62 18.47 -43.97
N VAL A 32 17.38 18.00 -43.84
CA VAL A 32 16.38 18.09 -44.90
C VAL A 32 15.85 19.52 -44.92
N ALA A 33 16.05 20.21 -46.06
CA ALA A 33 15.51 21.52 -46.28
C ALA A 33 13.97 21.49 -46.31
N GLU A 34 13.36 22.32 -45.50
CA GLU A 34 11.92 22.61 -45.53
C GLU A 34 11.56 23.28 -46.88
N LYS A 35 10.75 22.61 -47.66
CA LYS A 35 10.01 23.24 -48.75
C LYS A 35 8.72 23.84 -48.19
N PRO A 36 8.36 25.08 -48.57
CA PRO A 36 7.09 25.66 -48.17
C PRO A 36 5.92 24.84 -48.75
N LEU A 37 5.00 24.45 -47.89
CA LEU A 37 3.71 23.88 -48.28
C LEU A 37 2.88 25.02 -48.91
N GLU A 38 2.77 24.99 -50.22
CA GLU A 38 1.76 25.75 -50.94
C GLU A 38 0.36 25.26 -50.51
N THR A 39 -0.42 26.19 -49.97
CA THR A 39 -1.82 26.01 -49.63
C THR A 39 -2.63 25.82 -50.90
N VAL A 40 -2.88 24.58 -51.31
CA VAL A 40 -3.87 24.30 -52.34
C VAL A 40 -5.22 24.13 -51.61
N VAL A 41 -5.94 25.22 -51.49
CA VAL A 41 -7.37 25.21 -51.23
C VAL A 41 -8.10 24.80 -52.50
N SER A 42 -8.35 23.52 -52.69
CA SER A 42 -9.35 23.03 -53.63
C SER A 42 -10.40 22.23 -52.85
N ALA A 43 -11.39 22.90 -52.38
CA ALA A 43 -12.60 22.28 -51.83
C ALA A 43 -13.44 21.76 -52.99
N HIS A 44 -13.15 20.54 -53.47
CA HIS A 44 -14.24 19.74 -54.04
C HIS A 44 -15.04 19.16 -52.88
N ARG A 45 -16.12 19.85 -52.51
CA ARG A 45 -17.15 19.24 -51.69
C ARG A 45 -17.82 18.18 -52.56
N ASP A 46 -17.45 16.93 -52.36
CA ASP A 46 -18.15 15.80 -52.94
C ASP A 46 -19.63 15.91 -52.52
N ALA A 47 -20.53 15.97 -53.52
CA ALA A 47 -21.95 16.11 -53.24
C ALA A 47 -22.45 14.86 -52.55
N VAL A 48 -22.72 15.00 -51.22
CA VAL A 48 -23.21 13.90 -50.41
C VAL A 48 -24.50 13.38 -50.99
N THR A 49 -24.53 12.10 -51.36
CA THR A 49 -25.72 11.46 -51.94
C THR A 49 -26.66 11.05 -50.79
N ALA A 50 -27.84 11.61 -50.76
CA ALA A 50 -28.90 11.31 -49.79
C ALA A 50 -30.30 11.47 -50.40
N SER A 51 -31.26 10.68 -49.93
CA SER A 51 -32.66 10.80 -50.38
C SER A 51 -33.28 12.12 -49.93
N PRO A 52 -34.34 12.62 -50.61
CA PRO A 52 -35.00 13.85 -50.21
C PRO A 52 -35.51 13.80 -48.77
N ALA A 53 -36.01 12.64 -48.30
CA ALA A 53 -36.51 12.45 -46.91
C ALA A 53 -35.38 12.56 -45.90
N VAL A 54 -34.16 12.01 -46.19
CA VAL A 54 -32.97 12.13 -45.31
C VAL A 54 -32.50 13.58 -45.27
N ARG A 55 -32.50 14.30 -46.41
CA ARG A 55 -32.14 15.72 -46.46
C ARG A 55 -33.08 16.61 -45.65
N ALA A 56 -34.40 16.36 -45.77
CA ALA A 56 -35.40 17.09 -44.98
C ALA A 56 -35.17 16.85 -43.48
N ARG A 57 -34.99 15.59 -43.07
CA ARG A 57 -34.78 15.25 -41.67
C ARG A 57 -33.46 15.82 -41.12
N ALA A 58 -32.38 15.79 -41.91
CA ALA A 58 -31.10 16.39 -41.51
C ALA A 58 -31.22 17.90 -41.30
N LYS A 59 -31.99 18.58 -42.20
CA LYS A 59 -32.27 20.01 -42.08
C LYS A 59 -33.09 20.34 -40.81
N ASP A 60 -34.10 19.53 -40.51
CA ASP A 60 -34.93 19.70 -39.32
C ASP A 60 -34.14 19.49 -38.03
N LEU A 61 -33.13 18.62 -38.07
CA LEU A 61 -32.22 18.29 -36.94
C LEU A 61 -31.00 19.19 -36.87
N GLY A 62 -30.78 20.09 -37.85
CA GLY A 62 -29.62 20.98 -37.91
C GLY A 62 -28.29 20.26 -38.14
N VAL A 63 -28.34 19.10 -38.81
CA VAL A 63 -27.16 18.27 -39.07
C VAL A 63 -26.66 18.50 -40.49
N ASP A 64 -25.37 18.81 -40.68
CA ASP A 64 -24.75 18.84 -42.00
C ASP A 64 -24.44 17.39 -42.45
N LEU A 65 -24.99 16.99 -43.59
CA LEU A 65 -24.80 15.65 -44.14
C LEU A 65 -23.36 15.35 -44.55
N THR A 66 -22.49 16.34 -44.64
CA THR A 66 -21.06 16.16 -44.91
C THR A 66 -20.33 15.62 -43.69
N ASP A 67 -20.87 15.83 -42.49
CA ASP A 67 -20.27 15.35 -41.21
C ASP A 67 -20.70 13.92 -40.92
N VAL A 68 -21.68 13.37 -41.62
CA VAL A 68 -22.23 12.02 -41.39
C VAL A 68 -21.39 10.98 -42.14
N LYS A 69 -20.64 10.18 -41.42
CA LYS A 69 -19.84 9.06 -41.97
C LYS A 69 -20.76 7.95 -42.48
N THR A 70 -20.59 7.53 -43.73
CA THR A 70 -21.33 6.44 -44.34
C THR A 70 -20.40 5.43 -44.98
N ALA A 71 -20.68 4.14 -44.84
CA ALA A 71 -19.85 3.06 -45.41
C ALA A 71 -20.09 2.88 -46.94
N GLY A 72 -21.13 3.47 -47.55
CA GLY A 72 -21.52 3.21 -48.93
C GLY A 72 -21.70 4.45 -49.78
N GLY A 73 -21.22 5.64 -49.41
CA GLY A 73 -21.33 6.89 -50.17
C GLY A 73 -22.72 7.47 -50.28
N HIS A 74 -23.72 6.81 -49.69
CA HIS A 74 -25.11 7.28 -49.67
C HIS A 74 -25.66 7.31 -48.24
N VAL A 75 -25.97 8.51 -47.71
CA VAL A 75 -26.44 8.68 -46.34
C VAL A 75 -27.87 8.20 -46.21
N ARG A 76 -28.12 7.30 -45.24
CA ARG A 76 -29.44 6.75 -44.91
C ARG A 76 -29.90 7.27 -43.56
N HIS A 77 -31.18 7.02 -43.23
CA HIS A 77 -31.72 7.37 -41.89
C HIS A 77 -30.92 6.74 -40.74
N ALA A 78 -30.48 5.50 -40.92
CA ALA A 78 -29.69 4.82 -39.92
C ALA A 78 -28.32 5.49 -39.67
N ASP A 79 -27.66 6.03 -40.71
CA ASP A 79 -26.37 6.73 -40.60
C ASP A 79 -26.57 8.06 -39.85
N LEU A 80 -27.73 8.73 -40.09
CA LEU A 80 -28.09 9.95 -39.39
C LEU A 80 -28.41 9.67 -37.91
N ASP A 81 -29.11 8.56 -37.62
CA ASP A 81 -29.38 8.14 -36.24
C ASP A 81 -28.10 7.76 -35.51
N ALA A 82 -27.14 7.07 -36.16
CA ALA A 82 -25.83 6.76 -35.63
C ALA A 82 -25.01 8.04 -35.36
N TYR A 83 -25.04 9.00 -36.29
CA TYR A 83 -24.39 10.30 -36.09
C TYR A 83 -24.96 11.06 -34.90
N LEU A 84 -26.29 11.10 -34.74
CA LEU A 84 -26.94 11.74 -33.60
C LEU A 84 -26.62 11.03 -32.26
N SER A 85 -26.54 9.70 -32.30
CA SER A 85 -26.23 8.92 -31.12
C SER A 85 -24.75 8.96 -30.72
N TYR A 86 -23.82 9.00 -31.69
CA TYR A 86 -22.38 8.86 -31.46
C TYR A 86 -21.55 10.04 -31.96
N GLY A 87 -22.05 10.86 -32.90
CA GLY A 87 -21.33 11.94 -33.57
C GLY A 87 -21.66 13.35 -33.08
N SER A 88 -22.82 13.57 -32.47
CA SER A 88 -23.29 14.91 -32.04
C SER A 88 -22.60 15.48 -30.80
N GLY A 89 -21.56 14.85 -30.33
CA GLY A 89 -20.81 15.33 -29.15
C GLY A 89 -21.58 15.22 -27.81
N GLN A 90 -22.76 14.57 -27.79
CA GLN A 90 -23.46 14.26 -26.54
C GLN A 90 -23.03 12.93 -25.89
N GLY A 91 -22.08 12.21 -26.50
CA GLY A 91 -21.40 11.09 -25.85
C GLY A 91 -20.56 11.56 -24.67
N TYR A 92 -20.19 10.65 -23.78
CA TYR A 92 -19.29 10.92 -22.66
C TYR A 92 -18.05 11.68 -23.14
N ARG A 93 -17.97 12.94 -22.80
CA ARG A 93 -16.73 13.72 -22.90
C ARG A 93 -16.05 13.60 -21.56
N PRO A 94 -14.88 12.95 -21.46
CA PRO A 94 -14.16 12.93 -20.20
C PRO A 94 -13.91 14.38 -19.76
N PRO A 95 -14.29 14.75 -18.53
CA PRO A 95 -14.03 16.09 -18.04
C PRO A 95 -12.51 16.35 -18.13
N HIS A 96 -12.14 17.46 -18.72
CA HIS A 96 -10.75 17.88 -18.91
C HIS A 96 -9.89 17.06 -19.91
N SER A 97 -10.50 16.39 -20.88
CA SER A 97 -9.75 15.66 -21.93
C SER A 97 -8.80 16.54 -22.77
N SER A 98 -8.92 17.85 -22.68
CA SER A 98 -8.05 18.82 -23.38
C SER A 98 -6.94 19.43 -22.52
N ALA A 99 -6.92 19.19 -21.21
CA ALA A 99 -5.87 19.69 -20.32
C ALA A 99 -4.71 18.70 -20.32
N LYS A 100 -3.79 18.79 -21.27
CA LYS A 100 -2.48 18.15 -21.16
C LYS A 100 -1.81 18.71 -19.90
N ARG A 101 -1.49 17.83 -18.96
CA ARG A 101 -0.58 18.15 -17.87
C ARG A 101 0.82 17.83 -18.37
N ASP A 102 1.75 18.76 -18.20
CA ASP A 102 3.15 18.52 -18.52
C ASP A 102 3.76 17.55 -17.51
N ASP A 103 4.71 16.74 -17.97
CA ASP A 103 5.46 15.87 -17.09
C ASP A 103 6.36 16.69 -16.18
N GLU A 104 6.32 16.43 -14.86
CA GLU A 104 7.12 17.11 -13.88
C GLU A 104 8.15 16.16 -13.25
N ALA A 105 9.43 16.49 -13.40
CA ALA A 105 10.53 15.74 -12.81
C ALA A 105 10.85 16.27 -11.40
N ILE A 106 10.49 15.52 -10.36
CA ILE A 106 10.70 15.88 -8.95
C ILE A 106 11.92 15.13 -8.39
N LYS A 107 12.93 15.87 -7.91
CA LYS A 107 14.11 15.27 -7.24
C LYS A 107 13.73 14.74 -5.86
N VAL A 108 14.09 13.49 -5.60
CA VAL A 108 13.93 12.86 -4.27
C VAL A 108 15.14 13.22 -3.41
N ILE A 109 14.96 14.13 -2.44
CA ILE A 109 16.01 14.67 -1.58
C ILE A 109 15.59 14.61 -0.09
N GLY A 110 16.53 14.86 0.82
CA GLY A 110 16.27 14.98 2.26
C GLY A 110 15.67 13.73 2.89
N MET A 111 14.63 13.92 3.70
CA MET A 111 13.96 12.82 4.41
C MET A 111 13.41 11.76 3.45
N ARG A 112 12.78 12.18 2.34
CA ARG A 112 12.22 11.24 1.36
C ARG A 112 13.29 10.38 0.70
N ARG A 113 14.51 10.89 0.51
CA ARG A 113 15.65 10.10 0.03
C ARG A 113 16.04 9.04 1.04
N ARG A 114 16.12 9.39 2.34
CA ARG A 114 16.42 8.42 3.42
C ARG A 114 15.35 7.32 3.50
N ILE A 115 14.07 7.68 3.39
CA ILE A 115 12.98 6.70 3.36
C ILE A 115 13.15 5.75 2.16
N ALA A 116 13.41 6.29 0.96
CA ALA A 116 13.60 5.49 -0.25
C ALA A 116 14.76 4.49 -0.10
N ASP A 117 15.92 4.96 0.40
CA ASP A 117 17.10 4.13 0.60
C ASP A 117 16.84 3.04 1.67
N ASN A 118 16.17 3.39 2.79
CA ASN A 118 15.84 2.44 3.86
C ASN A 118 14.84 1.36 3.40
N MET A 119 13.79 1.75 2.68
CA MET A 119 12.79 0.81 2.14
C MET A 119 13.39 -0.09 1.07
N ALA A 120 14.25 0.45 0.21
CA ALA A 120 14.97 -0.32 -0.79
C ALA A 120 15.95 -1.32 -0.13
N ALA A 121 16.66 -0.92 0.92
CA ALA A 121 17.53 -1.81 1.69
C ALA A 121 16.71 -2.91 2.38
N SER A 122 15.62 -2.56 3.05
CA SER A 122 14.73 -3.53 3.68
C SER A 122 14.24 -4.60 2.70
N LYS A 123 13.75 -4.19 1.52
CA LYS A 123 13.25 -5.15 0.52
C LYS A 123 14.34 -5.99 -0.15
N ARG A 124 15.58 -5.50 -0.24
CA ARG A 124 16.70 -6.27 -0.81
C ARG A 124 17.25 -7.30 0.17
N HIS A 125 17.30 -6.98 1.47
CA HIS A 125 17.98 -7.82 2.47
C HIS A 125 17.04 -8.76 3.22
N ILE A 126 15.75 -8.39 3.35
CA ILE A 126 14.80 -9.16 4.14
C ILE A 126 13.88 -9.97 3.21
N PRO A 127 13.89 -11.31 3.28
CA PRO A 127 12.88 -12.15 2.62
C PRO A 127 11.57 -12.07 3.39
N HIS A 128 10.77 -11.03 3.09
CA HIS A 128 9.48 -10.83 3.72
C HIS A 128 8.49 -11.92 3.36
N PHE A 129 7.81 -12.47 4.36
CA PHE A 129 6.54 -13.12 4.17
C PHE A 129 5.47 -12.42 5.01
N THR A 130 4.21 -12.56 4.62
CA THR A 130 3.10 -11.93 5.33
C THR A 130 2.05 -12.98 5.66
N TYR A 131 1.63 -13.00 6.92
CA TYR A 131 0.49 -13.76 7.40
C TYR A 131 -0.66 -12.81 7.69
N VAL A 132 -1.89 -13.17 7.31
CA VAL A 132 -3.10 -12.36 7.54
C VAL A 132 -4.19 -13.24 8.10
N ASP A 133 -4.83 -12.79 9.17
CA ASP A 133 -5.99 -13.48 9.75
C ASP A 133 -7.09 -12.47 10.10
N GLU A 134 -8.33 -12.93 10.06
CA GLU A 134 -9.50 -12.15 10.44
C GLU A 134 -9.80 -12.33 11.94
N ILE A 135 -10.04 -11.23 12.63
CA ILE A 135 -10.29 -11.16 14.07
C ILE A 135 -11.64 -10.49 14.31
N ASP A 136 -12.47 -11.07 15.17
CA ASP A 136 -13.70 -10.44 15.66
C ASP A 136 -13.37 -9.39 16.74
N VAL A 137 -13.49 -8.12 16.37
CA VAL A 137 -13.23 -7.00 17.26
C VAL A 137 -14.51 -6.44 17.91
N THR A 138 -15.64 -7.14 17.83
CA THR A 138 -16.92 -6.66 18.37
C THR A 138 -16.83 -6.41 19.87
N ALA A 139 -16.29 -7.36 20.63
CA ALA A 139 -16.20 -7.26 22.09
C ALA A 139 -15.22 -6.15 22.53
N ILE A 140 -14.06 -6.05 21.92
CA ILE A 140 -13.07 -5.02 22.27
C ILE A 140 -13.54 -3.62 21.88
N GLU A 141 -14.31 -3.47 20.80
CA GLU A 141 -14.91 -2.20 20.39
C GLU A 141 -16.04 -1.77 21.34
N ALA A 142 -16.86 -2.73 21.83
CA ALA A 142 -17.85 -2.47 22.86
C ALA A 142 -17.17 -2.00 24.15
N MET A 143 -16.17 -2.73 24.65
CA MET A 143 -15.39 -2.34 25.84
C MET A 143 -14.73 -0.96 25.67
N ARG A 144 -14.19 -0.66 24.47
CA ARG A 144 -13.61 0.65 24.17
C ARG A 144 -14.65 1.77 24.25
N ALA A 145 -15.89 1.53 23.79
CA ALA A 145 -16.98 2.49 23.89
C ALA A 145 -17.34 2.76 25.36
N ASP A 146 -17.54 1.71 26.15
CA ASP A 146 -17.84 1.83 27.59
C ASP A 146 -16.75 2.59 28.36
N LEU A 147 -15.48 2.30 28.07
CA LEU A 147 -14.35 3.01 28.64
C LEU A 147 -14.32 4.49 28.25
N ASN A 148 -14.68 4.81 27.00
CA ASN A 148 -14.75 6.20 26.54
C ASN A 148 -15.92 6.96 27.17
N ASP A 149 -17.06 6.34 27.35
CA ASP A 149 -18.24 6.95 27.99
C ASP A 149 -17.96 7.27 29.49
N ASN A 150 -17.10 6.48 30.13
CA ASN A 150 -16.72 6.63 31.54
C ASN A 150 -15.30 7.24 31.71
N ARG A 151 -14.71 7.83 30.70
CA ARG A 151 -13.29 8.29 30.73
C ARG A 151 -13.04 9.49 31.66
N GLY A 152 -14.05 10.31 31.93
CA GLY A 152 -13.86 11.59 32.63
C GLY A 152 -12.92 12.53 31.85
N THR A 153 -11.86 12.98 32.52
CA THR A 153 -10.82 13.87 31.92
C THR A 153 -9.73 13.15 31.14
N LYS A 154 -9.76 11.80 31.08
CA LYS A 154 -8.76 11.01 30.37
C LYS A 154 -8.86 11.18 28.85
N PRO A 155 -7.78 10.93 28.09
CA PRO A 155 -7.81 11.03 26.64
C PRO A 155 -8.82 10.04 26.03
N LYS A 156 -9.33 10.37 24.82
CA LYS A 156 -10.20 9.43 24.09
C LYS A 156 -9.39 8.21 23.64
N LEU A 157 -9.88 7.02 23.94
CA LEU A 157 -9.28 5.77 23.49
C LEU A 157 -9.65 5.48 22.04
N THR A 158 -8.63 5.21 21.23
CA THR A 158 -8.75 4.49 19.95
C THR A 158 -8.53 3.00 20.22
N LEU A 159 -8.62 2.16 19.19
CA LEU A 159 -8.32 0.73 19.34
C LEU A 159 -6.81 0.48 19.57
N LEU A 160 -5.95 1.37 19.09
CA LEU A 160 -4.50 1.18 19.07
C LEU A 160 -3.87 0.94 20.45
N PRO A 161 -4.20 1.69 21.53
CA PRO A 161 -3.70 1.40 22.89
C PRO A 161 -4.01 -0.03 23.35
N MET A 162 -5.20 -0.54 23.03
CA MET A 162 -5.62 -1.89 23.43
C MET A 162 -4.86 -2.96 22.65
N LEU A 163 -4.64 -2.72 21.34
CA LEU A 163 -3.79 -3.60 20.51
C LEU A 163 -2.35 -3.62 21.04
N ILE A 164 -1.81 -2.49 21.47
CA ILE A 164 -0.45 -2.41 22.02
C ILE A 164 -0.35 -3.23 23.31
N VAL A 165 -1.34 -3.15 24.19
CA VAL A 165 -1.37 -3.98 25.40
C VAL A 165 -1.42 -5.47 25.05
N ALA A 166 -2.25 -5.85 24.07
CA ALA A 166 -2.32 -7.24 23.61
C ALA A 166 -0.98 -7.71 23.04
N ILE A 167 -0.32 -6.88 22.23
CA ILE A 167 1.02 -7.14 21.68
C ILE A 167 2.02 -7.34 22.82
N CYS A 168 2.10 -6.42 23.75
CA CYS A 168 3.04 -6.51 24.87
C CYS A 168 2.82 -7.75 25.75
N LYS A 169 1.56 -8.19 25.95
CA LYS A 169 1.23 -9.41 26.70
C LYS A 169 1.61 -10.70 25.95
N THR A 170 1.59 -10.69 24.61
CA THR A 170 1.91 -11.88 23.82
C THR A 170 3.40 -12.04 23.53
N ILE A 171 4.17 -10.96 23.39
CA ILE A 171 5.61 -10.96 23.06
C ILE A 171 6.46 -11.88 23.93
N PRO A 172 6.27 -12.01 25.27
CA PRO A 172 7.06 -12.92 26.09
C PRO A 172 7.01 -14.39 25.64
N GLN A 173 5.90 -14.82 25.02
CA GLN A 173 5.74 -16.16 24.47
C GLN A 173 6.38 -16.30 23.07
N PHE A 174 6.61 -15.19 22.37
CA PHE A 174 7.14 -15.11 21.00
C PHE A 174 8.32 -14.13 20.89
N PRO A 175 9.41 -14.32 21.64
CA PRO A 175 10.46 -13.31 21.78
C PRO A 175 11.23 -13.03 20.49
N MET A 176 11.15 -13.92 19.48
CA MET A 176 11.79 -13.71 18.18
C MET A 176 11.10 -12.59 17.36
N LEU A 177 9.85 -12.27 17.66
CA LEU A 177 9.14 -11.17 17.00
C LEU A 177 9.53 -9.78 17.51
N ASN A 178 10.06 -9.70 18.74
CA ASN A 178 10.60 -8.49 19.35
C ASN A 178 12.13 -8.49 19.28
N ALA A 179 12.67 -8.58 18.07
CA ALA A 179 14.08 -8.75 17.82
C ALA A 179 14.58 -7.87 16.68
N ARG A 180 15.89 -7.76 16.60
CA ARG A 180 16.62 -7.17 15.48
C ARG A 180 17.60 -8.18 14.91
N PHE A 181 17.77 -8.17 13.60
CA PHE A 181 18.71 -9.01 12.90
C PHE A 181 19.82 -8.16 12.28
N ASP A 182 21.03 -8.46 12.69
CA ASP A 182 22.26 -7.91 12.10
C ASP A 182 22.71 -8.83 10.96
N ASP A 183 22.51 -8.37 9.71
CA ASP A 183 22.85 -9.14 8.50
C ASP A 183 24.37 -9.43 8.39
N GLU A 184 25.22 -8.50 8.83
CA GLU A 184 26.69 -8.61 8.69
C GLU A 184 27.28 -9.55 9.74
N ALA A 185 26.80 -9.44 10.98
CA ALA A 185 27.23 -10.31 12.07
C ALA A 185 26.54 -11.67 12.08
N GLY A 186 25.41 -11.82 11.38
CA GLY A 186 24.57 -13.02 11.42
C GLY A 186 23.92 -13.24 12.79
N VAL A 187 23.64 -12.17 13.54
CA VAL A 187 23.17 -12.22 14.93
C VAL A 187 21.77 -11.68 15.07
N VAL A 188 20.89 -12.46 15.71
CA VAL A 188 19.56 -12.02 16.16
C VAL A 188 19.66 -11.56 17.61
N THR A 189 19.33 -10.30 17.88
CA THR A 189 19.22 -9.75 19.22
C THR A 189 17.75 -9.67 19.63
N ARG A 190 17.33 -10.50 20.57
CA ARG A 190 16.00 -10.44 21.20
C ARG A 190 15.99 -9.37 22.29
N HIS A 191 14.97 -8.53 22.28
CA HIS A 191 14.84 -7.45 23.26
C HIS A 191 13.86 -7.85 24.38
N GLY A 192 14.23 -7.58 25.63
CA GLY A 192 13.36 -7.81 26.79
C GLY A 192 12.25 -6.76 26.89
N SER A 193 12.57 -5.51 26.57
CA SER A 193 11.58 -4.42 26.51
C SER A 193 10.98 -4.30 25.11
N VAL A 194 9.72 -3.87 25.04
CA VAL A 194 9.02 -3.56 23.77
C VAL A 194 9.12 -2.05 23.51
N HIS A 195 9.99 -1.67 22.61
CA HIS A 195 10.08 -0.31 22.08
C HIS A 195 9.30 -0.28 20.76
N LEU A 196 8.02 0.18 20.84
CA LEU A 196 7.10 0.04 19.72
C LEU A 196 7.18 1.22 18.78
N GLY A 197 7.63 0.99 17.55
CA GLY A 197 7.55 1.95 16.46
C GLY A 197 6.11 2.13 15.98
N MET A 198 5.66 3.36 15.83
CA MET A 198 4.32 3.69 15.35
C MET A 198 4.40 4.44 14.03
N ALA A 199 4.03 3.79 12.92
CA ALA A 199 4.03 4.44 11.61
C ALA A 199 3.09 5.64 11.57
N THR A 200 3.65 6.83 11.36
CA THR A 200 2.93 8.10 11.39
C THR A 200 3.14 8.87 10.10
N GLN A 201 2.04 9.22 9.42
CA GLN A 201 2.08 10.05 8.22
C GLN A 201 2.36 11.51 8.58
N THR A 202 3.33 12.12 7.88
CA THR A 202 3.68 13.54 8.00
C THR A 202 3.76 14.20 6.62
N PRO A 203 3.78 15.53 6.52
CA PRO A 203 4.02 16.22 5.26
C PRO A 203 5.36 15.87 4.59
N ALA A 204 6.38 15.53 5.37
CA ALA A 204 7.71 15.14 4.88
C ALA A 204 7.77 13.66 4.41
N GLY A 205 6.76 12.85 4.74
CA GLY A 205 6.68 11.41 4.45
C GLY A 205 6.31 10.59 5.68
N LEU A 206 6.41 9.26 5.58
CA LEU A 206 6.15 8.35 6.68
C LEU A 206 7.32 8.36 7.66
N MET A 207 7.04 8.63 8.94
CA MET A 207 8.00 8.57 10.04
C MET A 207 7.54 7.54 11.08
N VAL A 208 8.48 6.99 11.85
CA VAL A 208 8.18 5.95 12.83
C VAL A 208 8.68 6.40 14.22
N PRO A 209 7.91 7.25 14.93
CA PRO A 209 8.20 7.52 16.35
C PRO A 209 8.04 6.27 17.20
N VAL A 210 8.75 6.23 18.33
CA VAL A 210 8.92 5.04 19.17
C VAL A 210 8.35 5.28 20.56
N ILE A 211 7.37 4.48 20.93
CA ILE A 211 6.85 4.37 22.30
C ILE A 211 7.83 3.48 23.07
N ARG A 212 8.58 4.07 23.98
CA ARG A 212 9.57 3.35 24.81
C ARG A 212 8.86 2.56 25.91
N ASP A 213 9.37 1.36 26.19
CA ASP A 213 8.90 0.50 27.27
C ASP A 213 7.36 0.40 27.31
N ALA A 214 6.78 0.12 26.13
CA ALA A 214 5.33 0.10 25.95
C ALA A 214 4.63 -0.91 26.89
N GLN A 215 5.32 -1.96 27.31
CA GLN A 215 4.84 -2.97 28.24
C GLN A 215 4.56 -2.41 29.66
N ASP A 216 5.20 -1.30 30.02
CA ASP A 216 5.06 -0.69 31.35
C ASP A 216 3.93 0.36 31.41
N MET A 217 3.28 0.63 30.27
CA MET A 217 2.24 1.65 30.15
C MET A 217 0.83 1.03 30.17
N ASN A 218 -0.08 1.64 30.93
CA ASN A 218 -1.49 1.31 30.82
C ASN A 218 -2.14 1.95 29.58
N ILE A 219 -3.39 1.55 29.25
CA ILE A 219 -4.11 2.02 28.06
C ILE A 219 -4.25 3.55 27.96
N TRP A 220 -4.36 4.26 29.09
CA TRP A 220 -4.52 5.70 29.14
C TRP A 220 -3.19 6.43 28.90
N GLN A 221 -2.12 5.90 29.50
CA GLN A 221 -0.76 6.38 29.26
C GLN A 221 -0.37 6.17 27.80
N LEU A 222 -0.66 4.98 27.24
CA LEU A 222 -0.46 4.70 25.80
C LEU A 222 -1.26 5.67 24.92
N ALA A 223 -2.54 5.93 25.22
CA ALA A 223 -3.34 6.87 24.46
C ALA A 223 -2.77 8.29 24.46
N SER A 224 -2.27 8.76 25.61
CA SER A 224 -1.62 10.06 25.76
C SER A 224 -0.31 10.11 24.95
N GLU A 225 0.52 9.08 25.09
CA GLU A 225 1.83 9.01 24.43
C GLU A 225 1.73 8.87 22.91
N ILE A 226 0.76 8.10 22.41
CA ILE A 226 0.43 8.00 20.99
C ILE A 226 0.10 9.37 20.41
N SER A 227 -0.78 10.12 21.08
CA SER A 227 -1.18 11.46 20.64
C SER A 227 0.01 12.42 20.68
N ARG A 228 0.77 12.44 21.77
CA ARG A 228 1.95 13.30 21.94
C ARG A 228 2.99 13.06 20.84
N LEU A 229 3.37 11.79 20.62
CA LEU A 229 4.36 11.41 19.62
C LEU A 229 3.88 11.69 18.21
N ALA A 230 2.60 11.41 17.90
CA ALA A 230 2.03 11.69 16.60
C ALA A 230 2.05 13.18 16.27
N ASP A 231 1.68 14.04 17.23
CA ASP A 231 1.67 15.49 17.06
C ASP A 231 3.09 16.05 16.97
N ALA A 232 4.02 15.61 17.85
CA ALA A 232 5.41 15.99 17.79
C ALA A 232 6.05 15.63 16.44
N THR A 233 5.72 14.44 15.91
CA THR A 233 6.25 13.97 14.63
C THR A 233 5.69 14.75 13.45
N ARG A 234 4.38 15.05 13.42
CA ARG A 234 3.73 15.86 12.38
C ARG A 234 4.25 17.29 12.36
N ASN A 235 4.49 17.86 13.54
CA ASN A 235 4.99 19.22 13.69
C ASN A 235 6.52 19.34 13.54
N GLY A 236 7.23 18.22 13.35
CA GLY A 236 8.69 18.20 13.22
C GLY A 236 9.45 18.52 14.50
N THR A 237 8.80 18.39 15.67
CA THR A 237 9.38 18.66 17.00
C THR A 237 9.81 17.40 17.75
N ALA A 238 9.57 16.21 17.14
CA ALA A 238 10.02 14.93 17.72
C ALA A 238 11.56 14.90 17.77
N LYS A 239 12.09 14.44 18.91
CA LYS A 239 13.54 14.32 19.13
C LYS A 239 14.08 13.12 18.34
N SER A 240 15.36 13.17 17.99
CA SER A 240 16.04 12.08 17.25
C SER A 240 15.94 10.74 17.99
N GLU A 241 15.99 10.77 19.32
CA GLU A 241 15.86 9.60 20.18
C GLU A 241 14.47 8.98 20.11
N GLU A 242 13.43 9.79 19.87
CA GLU A 242 12.04 9.34 19.71
C GLU A 242 11.77 8.74 18.33
N LEU A 243 12.67 8.92 17.36
CA LEU A 243 12.53 8.45 15.98
C LEU A 243 13.44 7.25 15.66
N SER A 244 14.03 6.63 16.67
CA SER A 244 14.99 5.53 16.47
C SER A 244 14.88 4.50 17.59
N GLY A 245 15.36 3.29 17.33
CA GLY A 245 15.53 2.28 18.37
C GLY A 245 14.27 1.45 18.66
N SER A 246 13.28 1.41 17.76
CA SER A 246 12.15 0.49 17.85
C SER A 246 12.60 -0.97 17.71
N THR A 247 11.89 -1.86 18.39
CA THR A 247 12.15 -3.32 18.37
C THR A 247 11.08 -4.09 17.61
N LEU A 248 9.93 -3.47 17.44
CA LEU A 248 8.78 -3.95 16.67
C LEU A 248 7.99 -2.72 16.19
N THR A 249 7.46 -2.74 14.99
CA THR A 249 6.66 -1.63 14.46
C THR A 249 5.20 -2.02 14.26
N ILE A 250 4.28 -1.09 14.59
CA ILE A 250 2.88 -1.16 14.23
C ILE A 250 2.55 -0.10 13.17
N THR A 251 1.82 -0.49 12.13
CA THR A 251 1.40 0.41 11.05
C THR A 251 -0.11 0.34 10.87
N SER A 252 -0.80 1.44 11.12
CA SER A 252 -2.25 1.53 10.97
C SER A 252 -2.64 2.75 10.15
N LEU A 253 -3.49 2.53 9.16
CA LEU A 253 -4.11 3.59 8.36
C LEU A 253 -5.50 3.99 8.89
N GLY A 254 -5.94 3.37 10.00
CA GLY A 254 -7.27 3.59 10.56
C GLY A 254 -8.38 3.36 9.53
N PRO A 255 -9.33 4.30 9.38
CA PRO A 255 -10.44 4.16 8.44
C PRO A 255 -10.03 4.07 6.97
N LEU A 256 -8.85 4.58 6.60
CA LEU A 256 -8.28 4.49 5.25
C LEU A 256 -7.62 3.14 4.98
N GLY A 257 -7.51 2.28 5.96
CA GLY A 257 -6.92 0.95 5.83
C GLY A 257 -7.65 0.10 4.81
N GLY A 258 -6.89 -0.77 4.12
CA GLY A 258 -7.43 -1.79 3.22
C GLY A 258 -8.01 -2.98 3.98
N ILE A 259 -8.42 -4.01 3.23
CA ILE A 259 -8.83 -5.30 3.81
C ILE A 259 -7.62 -6.06 4.33
N ALA A 260 -6.49 -5.97 3.63
CA ALA A 260 -5.21 -6.57 4.02
C ALA A 260 -4.07 -5.67 3.54
N THR A 261 -2.93 -5.73 4.22
CA THR A 261 -1.70 -5.02 3.88
C THR A 261 -0.51 -5.97 3.92
N THR A 262 0.54 -5.64 3.17
CA THR A 262 1.84 -6.32 3.21
C THR A 262 2.90 -5.30 3.59
N PRO A 263 2.97 -4.91 4.88
CA PRO A 263 3.85 -3.83 5.30
C PRO A 263 5.33 -4.20 5.11
N VAL A 264 6.14 -3.19 4.82
CA VAL A 264 7.60 -3.35 4.71
C VAL A 264 8.21 -3.19 6.09
N ILE A 265 9.01 -4.16 6.51
CA ILE A 265 9.68 -4.18 7.81
C ILE A 265 10.63 -2.98 7.93
N ASN A 266 10.60 -2.32 9.08
CA ASN A 266 11.51 -1.23 9.42
C ASN A 266 12.86 -1.80 9.86
N ARG A 267 13.75 -2.05 8.90
CA ARG A 267 15.08 -2.64 9.17
C ARG A 267 15.84 -1.85 10.26
N PRO A 268 16.48 -2.51 11.26
CA PRO A 268 16.78 -3.94 11.37
C PRO A 268 15.78 -4.80 12.17
N GLU A 269 14.54 -4.32 12.37
CA GLU A 269 13.50 -5.12 13.03
C GLU A 269 13.19 -6.40 12.25
N VAL A 270 12.60 -7.38 12.95
CA VAL A 270 12.24 -8.70 12.39
C VAL A 270 10.78 -8.75 11.95
N ALA A 271 9.92 -7.91 12.54
CA ALA A 271 8.49 -7.96 12.26
C ALA A 271 7.83 -6.56 12.25
N ILE A 272 6.70 -6.48 11.55
CA ILE A 272 5.81 -5.32 11.54
C ILE A 272 4.36 -5.79 11.51
N ILE A 273 3.51 -5.19 12.34
CA ILE A 273 2.09 -5.54 12.50
C ILE A 273 1.23 -4.46 11.87
N GLY A 274 0.25 -4.87 11.06
CA GLY A 274 -0.68 -4.00 10.35
C GLY A 274 -2.14 -4.30 10.67
N PRO A 275 -2.76 -3.66 11.68
CA PRO A 275 -4.21 -3.70 11.82
C PRO A 275 -4.85 -2.97 10.63
N ASN A 276 -5.79 -3.65 9.98
CA ASN A 276 -6.51 -3.13 8.83
C ASN A 276 -7.83 -2.46 9.25
N LYS A 277 -8.64 -2.06 8.29
CA LYS A 277 -9.94 -1.42 8.61
C LYS A 277 -10.91 -2.40 9.27
N ILE A 278 -11.73 -1.86 10.16
CA ILE A 278 -12.85 -2.60 10.74
C ILE A 278 -14.03 -2.54 9.76
N VAL A 279 -14.64 -3.70 9.53
CA VAL A 279 -15.81 -3.85 8.65
C VAL A 279 -16.91 -4.57 9.42
N GLU A 280 -18.12 -4.06 9.36
CA GLU A 280 -19.28 -4.76 9.93
C GLU A 280 -19.85 -5.75 8.90
N ARG A 281 -20.04 -7.01 9.31
CA ARG A 281 -20.56 -8.07 8.45
C ARG A 281 -21.54 -8.95 9.24
N PRO A 282 -22.57 -9.53 8.56
CA PRO A 282 -23.40 -10.57 9.16
C PRO A 282 -22.56 -11.86 9.29
N MET A 283 -22.51 -12.40 10.51
CA MET A 283 -21.80 -13.64 10.84
C MET A 283 -22.73 -14.60 11.58
N PHE A 284 -22.53 -15.90 11.37
CA PHE A 284 -23.21 -16.91 12.17
C PHE A 284 -22.62 -16.95 13.59
N VAL A 285 -23.49 -16.86 14.60
CA VAL A 285 -23.15 -17.03 16.02
C VAL A 285 -24.10 -18.07 16.57
N GLY A 286 -23.62 -19.33 16.67
CA GLY A 286 -24.50 -20.47 16.86
C GLY A 286 -25.52 -20.58 15.72
N ASP A 287 -26.80 -20.59 16.06
CA ASP A 287 -27.90 -20.67 15.09
C ASP A 287 -28.43 -19.31 14.62
N ASN A 288 -27.86 -18.21 15.14
CA ASN A 288 -28.27 -16.85 14.81
C ASN A 288 -27.32 -16.16 13.84
N ILE A 289 -27.84 -15.15 13.13
CA ILE A 289 -27.02 -14.21 12.34
C ILE A 289 -26.93 -12.92 13.11
N GLU A 290 -25.70 -12.51 13.42
CA GLU A 290 -25.41 -11.26 14.13
C GLU A 290 -24.50 -10.35 13.32
N ALA A 291 -24.65 -9.02 13.47
CA ALA A 291 -23.70 -8.07 12.96
C ALA A 291 -22.43 -8.11 13.82
N ARG A 292 -21.29 -8.45 13.20
CA ARG A 292 -19.97 -8.52 13.85
C ARG A 292 -19.02 -7.53 13.22
N LYS A 293 -18.20 -6.90 14.05
CA LYS A 293 -17.10 -6.03 13.61
C LYS A 293 -15.86 -6.87 13.43
N LEU A 294 -15.41 -6.99 12.19
CA LEU A 294 -14.27 -7.82 11.81
C LEU A 294 -13.10 -6.92 11.38
N MET A 295 -11.90 -7.32 11.73
CA MET A 295 -10.67 -6.65 11.35
C MET A 295 -9.64 -7.69 10.93
N ASN A 296 -9.07 -7.54 9.74
CA ASN A 296 -7.90 -8.33 9.38
C ASN A 296 -6.66 -7.75 10.05
N LEU A 297 -5.85 -8.61 10.64
CA LEU A 297 -4.54 -8.30 11.15
C LEU A 297 -3.50 -8.90 10.21
N SER A 298 -2.66 -8.05 9.64
CA SER A 298 -1.53 -8.47 8.82
C SER A 298 -0.25 -8.40 9.65
N ILE A 299 0.62 -9.39 9.53
CA ILE A 299 1.96 -9.34 10.07
C ILE A 299 2.95 -9.71 8.98
N SER A 300 3.97 -8.86 8.75
CA SER A 300 5.10 -9.21 7.89
C SER A 300 6.30 -9.53 8.76
N CYS A 301 6.97 -10.63 8.46
CA CYS A 301 8.13 -11.13 9.20
C CYS A 301 9.31 -11.38 8.28
N ASP A 302 10.52 -11.33 8.86
CA ASP A 302 11.75 -11.78 8.23
C ASP A 302 11.83 -13.31 8.29
N HIS A 303 11.70 -13.97 7.14
CA HIS A 303 11.64 -15.43 7.06
C HIS A 303 12.98 -16.13 7.39
N ARG A 304 14.03 -15.39 7.65
CA ARG A 304 15.31 -15.91 8.16
C ARG A 304 15.29 -16.13 9.67
N VAL A 305 14.33 -15.47 10.37
CA VAL A 305 14.29 -15.43 11.85
C VAL A 305 12.97 -16.00 12.37
N VAL A 306 11.88 -15.76 11.67
CA VAL A 306 10.51 -16.20 12.03
C VAL A 306 9.97 -17.02 10.89
N ASP A 307 9.38 -18.16 11.18
CA ASP A 307 8.69 -18.99 10.19
C ASP A 307 7.18 -18.79 10.22
N GLY A 308 6.48 -19.49 9.29
CA GLY A 308 5.03 -19.36 9.16
C GLY A 308 4.27 -19.85 10.38
N TRP A 309 4.79 -20.86 11.07
CA TRP A 309 4.18 -21.41 12.29
C TRP A 309 4.23 -20.40 13.44
N ASP A 310 5.37 -19.75 13.64
CA ASP A 310 5.57 -18.77 14.70
C ASP A 310 4.66 -17.55 14.49
N ALA A 311 4.62 -17.05 13.24
CA ALA A 311 3.77 -15.90 12.89
C ALA A 311 2.28 -16.22 13.08
N ALA A 312 1.83 -17.40 12.63
CA ALA A 312 0.44 -17.84 12.80
C ALA A 312 0.09 -18.03 14.28
N SER A 313 0.94 -18.72 15.04
CA SER A 313 0.75 -18.97 16.48
C SER A 313 0.68 -17.67 17.28
N TYR A 314 1.54 -16.70 16.96
CA TYR A 314 1.50 -15.37 17.54
C TYR A 314 0.18 -14.65 17.25
N VAL A 315 -0.26 -14.65 15.99
CA VAL A 315 -1.53 -14.00 15.62
C VAL A 315 -2.71 -14.68 16.30
N GLN A 316 -2.72 -16.01 16.47
CA GLN A 316 -3.75 -16.71 17.21
C GLN A 316 -3.75 -16.33 18.71
N ALA A 317 -2.57 -16.20 19.34
CA ALA A 317 -2.49 -15.75 20.72
C ALA A 317 -3.00 -14.30 20.88
N LEU A 318 -2.66 -13.43 19.94
CA LEU A 318 -3.12 -12.04 19.88
C LEU A 318 -4.65 -11.97 19.67
N LYS A 319 -5.17 -12.76 18.72
CA LYS A 319 -6.60 -12.91 18.43
C LYS A 319 -7.39 -13.27 19.65
N LYS A 320 -6.93 -14.24 20.43
CA LYS A 320 -7.58 -14.64 21.70
C LYS A 320 -7.74 -13.48 22.68
N LEU A 321 -6.73 -12.61 22.83
CA LEU A 321 -6.80 -11.43 23.70
C LEU A 321 -7.74 -10.36 23.17
N ILE A 322 -7.80 -10.19 21.87
CA ILE A 322 -8.64 -9.19 21.19
C ILE A 322 -10.12 -9.61 21.23
N GLU A 323 -10.40 -10.89 20.96
CA GLU A 323 -11.76 -11.46 20.96
C GLU A 323 -12.31 -11.64 22.38
N THR A 324 -11.43 -11.77 23.38
CA THR A 324 -11.79 -11.87 24.81
C THR A 324 -11.10 -10.77 25.62
N PRO A 325 -11.52 -9.49 25.45
CA PRO A 325 -10.74 -8.35 25.90
C PRO A 325 -10.60 -8.23 27.44
N VAL A 326 -11.40 -8.93 28.23
CA VAL A 326 -11.21 -9.03 29.68
C VAL A 326 -9.83 -9.60 30.03
N LEU A 327 -9.27 -10.47 29.18
CA LEU A 327 -7.94 -11.06 29.36
C LEU A 327 -6.80 -10.04 29.23
N LEU A 328 -7.06 -8.86 28.67
CA LEU A 328 -6.07 -7.78 28.59
C LEU A 328 -5.75 -7.24 30.01
N PHE A 329 -6.66 -7.41 30.97
CA PHE A 329 -6.57 -6.87 32.34
C PHE A 329 -6.51 -7.98 33.38
N ALA A 330 -6.58 -9.24 32.97
CA ALA A 330 -6.34 -10.37 33.85
C ALA A 330 -4.83 -10.65 33.90
N ASP A 331 -4.30 -10.86 35.10
CA ASP A 331 -2.88 -11.20 35.35
C ASP A 331 -2.59 -12.68 35.03
#